data_3cfcd7404c90f71d414f9cf834fefc83
#
_entry.id   3cfcd7404c90f71d414f9cf834fefc83
#
_cell.length_a   1.000
_cell.length_b   1.000
_cell.length_c   1.000
_cell.angle_alpha   90.00
_cell.angle_beta   90.00
_cell.angle_gamma   90.00
#
_symmetry.space_group_name_H-M   'P 1'
#
loop_
_entity.id
_entity.type
_entity.pdbx_description
1 polymer ?
#
loop_
_entity_poly.entity_id
_entity_poly.type
_entity_poly.pdbx_seq_one_letter_code
_entity_poly.pdbx_strand_id
1 'polypeptide(L)'
;MKIEVSDVGGVCVVALAGRLDTTNYNEVEVKMNSLFSEQNTNIIFDLKELDYISSSGLRVMLMTLKRVGAAGGKLVLCNMQEGIREIFEISGFTTIFTIAVDRESALKHF
;
A
#
# COMPACT_ATOMS: atom_id res chain seq x y z
N MET A 1 -13.26 6.71 3.31
CA MET A 1 -12.23 5.64 3.29
C MET A 1 -11.83 5.30 4.71
N LYS A 2 -11.66 4.03 4.97
CA LYS A 2 -11.19 3.56 6.27
C LYS A 2 -9.73 3.12 6.15
N ILE A 3 -8.90 3.64 7.04
CA ILE A 3 -7.47 3.32 7.09
C ILE A 3 -7.15 2.79 8.49
N GLU A 4 -6.72 1.54 8.56
CA GLU A 4 -6.34 0.93 9.84
C GLU A 4 -4.85 0.63 9.82
N VAL A 5 -4.14 1.04 10.86
CA VAL A 5 -2.70 0.86 10.98
C VAL A 5 -2.39 -0.03 12.18
N SER A 6 -1.55 -1.01 11.97
CA SER A 6 -1.07 -1.88 13.04
C SER A 6 0.42 -2.16 12.85
N ASP A 7 1.09 -2.58 13.94
CA ASP A 7 2.50 -2.95 13.91
C ASP A 7 2.63 -4.45 14.14
N VAL A 8 3.37 -5.13 13.26
CA VAL A 8 3.63 -6.56 13.39
C VAL A 8 5.14 -6.77 13.26
N GLY A 9 5.79 -6.93 14.39
CA GLY A 9 7.24 -7.20 14.41
C GLY A 9 8.09 -6.10 13.75
N GLY A 10 7.69 -4.85 13.89
CA GLY A 10 8.40 -3.72 13.29
C GLY A 10 7.95 -3.39 11.87
N VAL A 11 7.03 -4.18 11.30
CA VAL A 11 6.43 -3.90 10.00
C VAL A 11 5.10 -3.17 10.22
N CYS A 12 4.93 -2.04 9.57
CA CYS A 12 3.70 -1.26 9.66
C CYS A 12 2.70 -1.76 8.62
N VAL A 13 1.59 -2.32 9.09
CA VAL A 13 0.53 -2.83 8.21
C VAL A 13 -0.56 -1.77 8.09
N VAL A 14 -0.82 -1.33 6.87
CA VAL A 14 -1.83 -0.32 6.57
C VAL A 14 -2.94 -0.97 5.76
N ALA A 15 -4.09 -1.16 6.38
CA ALA A 15 -5.26 -1.74 5.71
C ALA A 15 -6.15 -0.62 5.18
N LEU A 16 -6.46 -0.69 3.90
CA LEU A 16 -7.31 0.30 3.21
C LEU A 16 -8.64 -0.34 2.85
N ALA A 17 -9.75 0.31 3.21
CA ALA A 17 -11.08 -0.19 2.90
C ALA A 17 -11.90 0.85 2.14
N GLY A 18 -12.64 0.39 1.15
CA GLY A 18 -13.52 1.21 0.33
C GLY A 18 -12.91 1.55 -1.02
N ARG A 19 -13.15 2.79 -1.47
CA ARG A 19 -12.67 3.27 -2.76
C ARG A 19 -11.54 4.26 -2.53
N LEU A 20 -10.43 4.07 -3.20
CA LEU A 20 -9.32 5.04 -3.19
C LEU A 20 -9.34 5.79 -4.52
N ASP A 21 -9.77 7.03 -4.50
CA ASP A 21 -10.01 7.82 -5.71
C ASP A 21 -9.59 9.29 -5.53
N THR A 22 -9.94 10.12 -6.51
CA THR A 22 -9.56 11.53 -6.54
C THR A 22 -10.16 12.32 -5.37
N THR A 23 -11.26 11.84 -4.76
CA THR A 23 -11.90 12.54 -3.64
C THR A 23 -11.25 12.29 -2.31
N ASN A 24 -10.46 11.22 -2.16
CA ASN A 24 -9.91 10.83 -0.85
C ASN A 24 -8.44 10.38 -0.86
N TYR A 25 -7.77 10.41 -2.01
CA TYR A 25 -6.37 9.92 -2.07
C TYR A 25 -5.45 10.65 -1.08
N ASN A 26 -5.75 11.92 -0.79
CA ASN A 26 -4.94 12.70 0.14
C ASN A 26 -5.05 12.24 1.59
N GLU A 27 -6.12 11.55 1.96
CA GLU A 27 -6.24 10.96 3.30
C GLU A 27 -5.14 9.91 3.50
N VAL A 28 -4.91 9.07 2.48
CA VAL A 28 -3.85 8.07 2.52
C VAL A 28 -2.48 8.74 2.49
N GLU A 29 -2.32 9.75 1.65
CA GLU A 29 -1.07 10.49 1.53
C GLU A 29 -0.67 11.12 2.88
N VAL A 30 -1.60 11.79 3.55
CA VAL A 30 -1.36 12.40 4.86
C VAL A 30 -1.01 11.32 5.89
N LYS A 31 -1.73 10.21 5.89
CA LYS A 31 -1.46 9.11 6.82
C LYS A 31 -0.06 8.53 6.61
N MET A 32 0.31 8.30 5.36
CA MET A 32 1.63 7.77 5.06
C MET A 32 2.74 8.74 5.43
N ASN A 33 2.55 10.04 5.19
CA ASN A 33 3.53 11.05 5.61
C ASN A 33 3.71 11.06 7.13
N SER A 34 2.63 10.88 7.88
CA SER A 34 2.68 10.76 9.34
C SER A 34 3.51 9.54 9.77
N LEU A 35 3.27 8.39 9.13
CA LEU A 35 4.02 7.16 9.44
C LEU A 35 5.50 7.30 9.09
N PHE A 36 5.83 7.97 8.00
CA PHE A 36 7.21 8.23 7.63
C PHE A 36 7.89 9.15 8.64
N SER A 37 7.19 10.14 9.16
CA SER A 37 7.70 11.02 10.23
C SER A 37 8.02 10.26 11.49
N GLU A 38 7.33 9.16 11.73
CA GLU A 38 7.59 8.23 12.84
C GLU A 38 8.66 7.19 12.49
N GLN A 39 9.34 7.37 11.36
CA GLN A 39 10.43 6.51 10.88
C GLN A 39 10.00 5.08 10.50
N ASN A 40 8.71 4.89 10.15
CA ASN A 40 8.25 3.63 9.59
C ASN A 40 8.73 3.52 8.15
N THR A 41 9.56 2.53 7.86
CA THR A 41 10.12 2.33 6.52
C THR A 41 9.79 0.95 5.94
N ASN A 42 9.22 0.06 6.74
CA ASN A 42 8.77 -1.26 6.30
C ASN A 42 7.26 -1.28 6.36
N ILE A 43 6.63 -1.30 5.20
CA ILE A 43 5.19 -1.08 5.04
C ILE A 43 4.55 -2.25 4.29
N ILE A 44 3.40 -2.70 4.77
CA ILE A 44 2.50 -3.57 4.02
C ILE A 44 1.20 -2.79 3.79
N PHE A 45 0.75 -2.69 2.55
CA PHE A 45 -0.62 -2.30 2.27
C PHE A 45 -1.47 -3.55 2.13
N ASP A 46 -2.43 -3.71 3.02
CA ASP A 46 -3.41 -4.77 2.93
C ASP A 46 -4.64 -4.25 2.19
N LEU A 47 -4.87 -4.78 1.01
CA LEU A 47 -5.89 -4.30 0.07
C LEU A 47 -7.12 -5.21 0.02
N LYS A 48 -7.29 -6.05 1.03
CA LYS A 48 -8.40 -7.02 1.07
C LYS A 48 -9.76 -6.37 0.88
N GLU A 49 -9.97 -5.21 1.47
CA GLU A 49 -11.24 -4.49 1.43
C GLU A 49 -11.21 -3.26 0.53
N LEU A 50 -10.19 -3.14 -0.32
CA LEU A 50 -10.11 -2.08 -1.31
C LEU A 50 -10.87 -2.52 -2.56
N ASP A 51 -11.94 -1.78 -2.89
CA ASP A 51 -12.86 -2.11 -3.99
C ASP A 51 -12.50 -1.44 -5.31
N TYR A 52 -11.80 -0.30 -5.24
CA TYR A 52 -11.46 0.49 -6.42
C TYR A 52 -10.23 1.36 -6.13
N ILE A 53 -9.42 1.57 -7.16
CA ILE A 53 -8.30 2.49 -7.10
C ILE A 53 -8.23 3.30 -8.40
N SER A 54 -8.13 4.63 -8.25
CA SER A 54 -7.96 5.55 -9.38
C SER A 54 -6.48 5.80 -9.68
N SER A 55 -6.22 6.56 -10.75
CA SER A 55 -4.86 6.99 -11.06
C SER A 55 -4.22 7.81 -9.92
N SER A 56 -5.01 8.60 -9.21
CA SER A 56 -4.54 9.35 -8.03
C SER A 56 -4.13 8.40 -6.91
N GLY A 57 -4.90 7.32 -6.70
CA GLY A 57 -4.57 6.28 -5.74
C GLY A 57 -3.30 5.52 -6.11
N LEU A 58 -3.16 5.17 -7.38
CA LEU A 58 -1.94 4.52 -7.88
C LEU A 58 -0.71 5.40 -7.66
N ARG A 59 -0.86 6.71 -7.82
CA ARG A 59 0.23 7.66 -7.57
C ARG A 59 0.66 7.65 -6.11
N VAL A 60 -0.28 7.58 -5.18
CA VAL A 60 0.02 7.49 -3.74
C VAL A 60 0.79 6.20 -3.45
N MET A 61 0.39 5.09 -4.05
CA MET A 61 1.11 3.81 -3.92
C MET A 61 2.56 3.95 -4.42
N LEU A 62 2.73 4.55 -5.60
CA LEU A 62 4.05 4.74 -6.19
C LEU A 62 4.92 5.68 -5.36
N MET A 63 4.34 6.75 -4.83
CA MET A 63 5.03 7.67 -3.95
C MET A 63 5.53 6.96 -2.69
N THR A 64 4.69 6.11 -2.10
CA THR A 64 5.05 5.32 -0.93
C THR A 64 6.21 4.38 -1.24
N LEU A 65 6.17 3.71 -2.38
CA LEU A 65 7.25 2.81 -2.82
C LEU A 65 8.58 3.56 -2.92
N LYS A 66 8.56 4.73 -3.52
CA LYS A 66 9.77 5.56 -3.67
C LYS A 66 10.30 6.04 -2.32
N ARG A 67 9.40 6.45 -1.40
CA ARG A 67 9.80 6.92 -0.08
C ARG A 67 10.47 5.84 0.75
N VAL A 68 9.86 4.64 0.82
CA VAL A 68 10.44 3.55 1.58
C VAL A 68 11.76 3.08 0.97
N GLY A 69 11.84 3.02 -0.35
CA GLY A 69 13.07 2.65 -1.05
C GLY A 69 14.22 3.60 -0.75
N ALA A 70 13.96 4.91 -0.77
CA ALA A 70 14.95 5.92 -0.44
C ALA A 70 15.43 5.84 1.00
N ALA A 71 14.59 5.35 1.90
CA ALA A 71 14.92 5.17 3.32
C ALA A 71 15.52 3.79 3.64
N GLY A 72 15.76 2.97 2.61
CA GLY A 72 16.30 1.63 2.80
C GLY A 72 15.27 0.61 3.28
N GLY A 73 14.00 0.96 3.21
CA GLY A 73 12.91 0.08 3.62
C GLY A 73 12.29 -0.71 2.47
N LYS A 74 11.11 -1.25 2.72
CA LYS A 74 10.43 -2.12 1.76
C LYS A 74 8.94 -1.91 1.83
N LEU A 75 8.26 -2.01 0.68
CA LEU A 75 6.81 -1.99 0.56
C LEU A 75 6.34 -3.28 -0.10
N VAL A 76 5.36 -3.93 0.52
CA VAL A 76 4.69 -5.11 -0.05
C VAL A 76 3.19 -4.86 -0.06
N LEU A 77 2.53 -5.22 -1.15
CA LEU A 77 1.07 -5.18 -1.27
C LEU A 77 0.53 -6.58 -1.09
N CYS A 78 -0.62 -6.74 -0.42
CA CYS A 78 -1.20 -8.07 -0.24
C CYS A 78 -2.73 -8.03 -0.29
N ASN A 79 -3.33 -9.21 -0.41
CA ASN A 79 -4.78 -9.41 -0.44
C ASN A 79 -5.48 -8.61 -1.53
N MET A 80 -4.85 -8.49 -2.70
CA MET A 80 -5.40 -7.71 -3.80
C MET A 80 -6.62 -8.42 -4.39
N GLN A 81 -7.74 -7.73 -4.46
CA GLN A 81 -8.92 -8.24 -5.16
C GLN A 81 -8.63 -8.29 -6.66
N GLU A 82 -9.33 -9.14 -7.39
CA GLU A 82 -9.10 -9.35 -8.82
C GLU A 82 -9.22 -8.05 -9.64
N GLY A 83 -10.25 -7.25 -9.39
CA GLY A 83 -10.42 -5.98 -10.08
C GLY A 83 -9.29 -4.99 -9.85
N ILE A 84 -8.72 -4.99 -8.65
CA ILE A 84 -7.56 -4.17 -8.33
C ILE A 84 -6.32 -4.70 -9.04
N ARG A 85 -6.13 -6.02 -9.04
CA ARG A 85 -5.01 -6.66 -9.73
C ARG A 85 -5.03 -6.34 -11.22
N GLU A 86 -6.19 -6.36 -11.86
CA GLU A 86 -6.33 -6.00 -13.28
C GLU A 86 -5.85 -4.58 -13.55
N ILE A 87 -6.19 -3.64 -12.67
CA ILE A 87 -5.75 -2.25 -12.81
C ILE A 87 -4.22 -2.17 -12.72
N PHE A 88 -3.62 -2.89 -11.78
CA PHE A 88 -2.16 -2.93 -11.64
C PHE A 88 -1.49 -3.57 -12.85
N GLU A 89 -2.08 -4.63 -13.40
CA GLU A 89 -1.57 -5.30 -14.60
C GLU A 89 -1.60 -4.38 -15.82
N ILE A 90 -2.75 -3.75 -16.06
CA ILE A 90 -2.92 -2.83 -17.20
C ILE A 90 -1.98 -1.64 -17.10
N SER A 91 -1.74 -1.14 -15.89
CA SER A 91 -0.83 -0.02 -15.65
C SER A 91 0.65 -0.41 -15.67
N GLY A 92 0.96 -1.71 -15.78
CA GLY A 92 2.33 -2.21 -15.71
C GLY A 92 2.91 -2.23 -14.30
N PHE A 93 2.10 -2.01 -13.28
CA PHE A 93 2.57 -1.88 -11.90
C PHE A 93 2.88 -3.22 -11.23
N THR A 94 2.41 -4.33 -11.77
CA THR A 94 2.74 -5.66 -11.24
C THR A 94 4.25 -5.96 -11.34
N THR A 95 4.95 -5.30 -12.25
CA THR A 95 6.41 -5.47 -12.40
C THR A 95 7.20 -4.53 -11.49
N ILE A 96 6.55 -3.52 -10.93
CA ILE A 96 7.18 -2.48 -10.09
C ILE A 96 7.03 -2.80 -8.61
N PHE A 97 5.86 -3.30 -8.21
CA PHE A 97 5.53 -3.59 -6.82
C PHE A 97 5.78 -5.04 -6.47
N THR A 98 6.17 -5.29 -5.22
CA THR A 98 6.19 -6.62 -4.64
C THR A 98 4.78 -6.93 -4.15
N ILE A 99 4.18 -8.00 -4.67
CA ILE A 99 2.80 -8.38 -4.38
C ILE A 99 2.79 -9.77 -3.77
N ALA A 100 2.15 -9.91 -2.62
CA ALA A 100 1.99 -11.18 -1.93
C ALA A 100 0.52 -11.57 -1.86
N VAL A 101 0.25 -12.86 -1.63
CA VAL A 101 -1.12 -13.37 -1.59
C VAL A 101 -1.89 -12.82 -0.38
N ASP A 102 -1.27 -12.83 0.79
CA ASP A 102 -1.88 -12.44 2.05
C ASP A 102 -0.85 -11.80 2.99
N ARG A 103 -1.30 -11.39 4.18
CA ARG A 103 -0.41 -10.77 5.18
C ARG A 103 0.73 -11.68 5.61
N GLU A 104 0.44 -12.95 5.82
CA GLU A 104 1.45 -13.91 6.25
C GLU A 104 2.58 -14.02 5.22
N SER A 105 2.22 -14.17 3.95
CA SER A 105 3.18 -14.19 2.85
C SER A 105 3.92 -12.87 2.71
N ALA A 106 3.22 -11.75 2.88
CA ALA A 106 3.81 -10.42 2.82
C ALA A 106 4.88 -10.23 3.90
N LEU A 107 4.61 -10.66 5.12
CA LEU A 107 5.54 -10.53 6.24
C LEU A 107 6.85 -11.28 6.01
N LYS A 108 6.84 -12.33 5.20
CA LYS A 108 8.06 -13.09 4.87
C LYS A 108 9.06 -12.33 4.02
N HIS A 109 8.67 -11.21 3.46
CA HIS A 109 9.55 -10.35 2.67
C HIS A 109 10.43 -9.42 3.52
N PHE A 110 10.18 -9.39 4.82
CA PHE A 110 10.89 -8.49 5.73
C PHE A 110 11.91 -9.18 6.65
#